data_f7676bc31c2f31739e6aa5a37daacaf9
#
_entry.id   f7676bc31c2f31739e6aa5a37daacaf9
#
_cell.length_a   1.000
_cell.length_b   1.000
_cell.length_c   1.000
_cell.angle_alpha   90.00
_cell.angle_beta   90.00
_cell.angle_gamma   90.00
#
_symmetry.space_group_name_H-M   'P 1'
#
loop_
_entity.id
_entity.type
_entity.pdbx_description
1 polymer ?
#
loop_
_entity_poly.entity_id
_entity_poly.type
_entity_poly.pdbx_seq_one_letter_code
_entity_poly.pdbx_strand_id
1 'polypeptide(L)'
;MYLFVDQLTNVDFSFLDADRGMVGETWLANFGLGGSLDHTGMICDFSAVKRHFREWLDEYLDHRLAVPTLSPALSYRQQGGQIHLTWKSAVGVIEMSAPEQAVALIPVSEITPQSCVNWVTNAVIALMPEQVSQIDLEFTTEAIPGSYYHYTHGLKKHHGNCQRIAHGHRSTIGIWHNGEKSPQLEQQWAQQWQDVYIATREDIQAETEQAYQFGYTAPQGDFVLTMPKAKCYLVDTETTVENIATHIYSVLKQRHADANLKVKAYEGFGKGAIAQDR
;
A
#
# COMPACT_ATOMS: atom_id res chain seq x y z
N MET A 1 -3.37 -30.42 -16.71
CA MET A 1 -3.32 -30.42 -15.22
C MET A 1 -3.23 -28.99 -14.75
N TYR A 2 -3.75 -28.67 -13.54
CA TYR A 2 -3.77 -27.32 -13.00
C TYR A 2 -3.35 -27.33 -11.52
N LEU A 3 -2.47 -26.41 -11.13
CA LEU A 3 -2.03 -26.16 -9.75
C LEU A 3 -2.53 -24.79 -9.32
N PHE A 4 -2.90 -24.64 -8.05
CA PHE A 4 -3.31 -23.35 -7.51
C PHE A 4 -2.83 -23.17 -6.06
N VAL A 5 -2.79 -21.93 -5.65
CA VAL A 5 -2.60 -21.52 -4.27
C VAL A 5 -3.40 -20.26 -4.01
N ASP A 6 -4.28 -20.32 -3.02
CA ASP A 6 -5.05 -19.18 -2.56
C ASP A 6 -4.19 -18.35 -1.59
N GLN A 7 -4.29 -17.03 -1.70
CA GLN A 7 -3.58 -16.07 -0.85
C GLN A 7 -2.08 -16.38 -0.73
N LEU A 8 -1.42 -16.59 -1.88
CA LEU A 8 0.01 -16.91 -1.93
C LEU A 8 0.86 -15.87 -1.21
N THR A 9 0.52 -14.59 -1.39
CA THR A 9 1.14 -13.44 -0.73
C THR A 9 0.17 -12.27 -0.70
N ASN A 10 0.44 -11.30 0.16
CA ASN A 10 -0.19 -9.97 0.06
C ASN A 10 0.80 -8.98 -0.55
N VAL A 11 0.25 -7.95 -1.17
CA VAL A 11 0.98 -6.82 -1.75
C VAL A 11 0.43 -5.55 -1.13
N ASP A 12 1.27 -4.83 -0.39
CA ASP A 12 0.97 -3.56 0.25
C ASP A 12 1.56 -2.43 -0.62
N PHE A 13 0.74 -1.55 -1.17
CA PHE A 13 1.20 -0.53 -2.11
C PHE A 13 0.28 0.69 -2.10
N SER A 14 0.67 1.75 -2.80
CA SER A 14 -0.23 2.87 -3.08
C SER A 14 -0.52 2.97 -4.56
N PHE A 15 -1.62 3.59 -4.93
CA PHE A 15 -1.92 3.88 -6.32
C PHE A 15 -2.56 5.27 -6.50
N LEU A 16 -2.49 5.76 -7.73
CA LEU A 16 -3.10 7.04 -8.11
C LEU A 16 -4.51 6.78 -8.67
N ASP A 17 -5.48 7.43 -8.06
CA ASP A 17 -6.91 7.38 -8.41
C ASP A 17 -7.42 8.77 -8.78
N ALA A 18 -8.25 8.86 -9.84
CA ALA A 18 -8.72 10.14 -10.36
C ALA A 18 -9.65 10.88 -9.40
N ASP A 19 -10.43 10.16 -8.61
CA ASP A 19 -11.41 10.74 -7.68
C ASP A 19 -10.87 10.84 -6.25
N ARG A 20 -10.12 9.83 -5.80
CA ARG A 20 -9.65 9.66 -4.42
C ARG A 20 -8.27 10.28 -4.17
N GLY A 21 -7.46 10.49 -5.23
CA GLY A 21 -6.08 10.97 -5.14
C GLY A 21 -5.08 9.84 -4.99
N MET A 22 -4.26 9.83 -3.95
CA MET A 22 -3.33 8.74 -3.64
C MET A 22 -3.96 7.84 -2.59
N VAL A 23 -4.05 6.55 -2.89
CA VAL A 23 -4.77 5.55 -2.10
C VAL A 23 -3.82 4.42 -1.72
N GLY A 24 -3.72 4.13 -0.43
CA GLY A 24 -3.04 2.92 0.04
C GLY A 24 -3.93 1.69 -0.13
N GLU A 25 -3.34 0.56 -0.49
CA GLU A 25 -4.09 -0.66 -0.74
C GLU A 25 -3.30 -1.89 -0.31
N THR A 26 -4.04 -2.97 -0.04
CA THR A 26 -3.50 -4.30 0.21
C THR A 26 -4.27 -5.32 -0.60
N TRP A 27 -3.61 -5.95 -1.57
CA TRP A 27 -4.17 -7.05 -2.33
C TRP A 27 -3.63 -8.39 -1.86
N LEU A 28 -4.49 -9.42 -1.94
CA LEU A 28 -4.15 -10.82 -1.74
C LEU A 28 -4.04 -11.46 -3.13
N ALA A 29 -2.89 -12.07 -3.42
CA ALA A 29 -2.63 -12.72 -4.70
C ALA A 29 -3.03 -14.20 -4.66
N ASN A 30 -4.05 -14.58 -5.42
CA ASN A 30 -4.39 -15.96 -5.73
C ASN A 30 -3.68 -16.34 -7.03
N PHE A 31 -2.91 -17.42 -7.01
CA PHE A 31 -2.05 -17.79 -8.12
C PHE A 31 -2.32 -19.23 -8.56
N GLY A 32 -2.46 -19.42 -9.87
CA GLY A 32 -2.61 -20.72 -10.48
C GLY A 32 -1.79 -20.87 -11.75
N LEU A 33 -1.49 -22.09 -12.11
CA LEU A 33 -0.84 -22.42 -13.37
C LEU A 33 -1.32 -23.73 -13.95
N GLY A 34 -1.47 -23.75 -15.26
CA GLY A 34 -1.80 -24.94 -16.05
C GLY A 34 -0.61 -25.41 -16.89
N GLY A 35 -0.54 -26.70 -17.13
CA GLY A 35 0.52 -27.25 -17.96
C GLY A 35 0.46 -28.76 -18.14
N SER A 36 1.46 -29.30 -18.88
CA SER A 36 1.66 -30.73 -19.08
C SER A 36 2.51 -31.32 -17.97
N LEU A 37 2.25 -32.58 -17.64
CA LEU A 37 3.11 -33.32 -16.68
C LEU A 37 4.40 -33.76 -17.37
N ASP A 38 5.50 -33.69 -16.65
CA ASP A 38 6.78 -34.28 -17.02
C ASP A 38 6.83 -35.79 -16.70
N HIS A 39 8.01 -36.40 -16.86
CA HIS A 39 8.25 -37.81 -16.58
C HIS A 39 8.16 -38.17 -15.08
N THR A 40 8.15 -37.19 -14.19
CA THR A 40 7.98 -37.38 -12.73
C THR A 40 6.54 -37.18 -12.28
N GLY A 41 5.63 -36.83 -13.22
CA GLY A 41 4.23 -36.55 -12.93
C GLY A 41 3.98 -35.14 -12.37
N MET A 42 4.90 -34.21 -12.55
CA MET A 42 4.79 -32.80 -12.12
C MET A 42 4.70 -31.87 -13.34
N ILE A 43 3.99 -30.76 -13.20
CA ILE A 43 4.06 -29.65 -14.17
C ILE A 43 5.41 -28.94 -14.02
N CYS A 44 5.80 -28.68 -12.76
CA CYS A 44 7.03 -27.98 -12.39
C CYS A 44 7.30 -28.14 -10.90
N ASP A 45 8.47 -27.69 -10.43
CA ASP A 45 8.68 -27.42 -8.99
C ASP A 45 7.83 -26.21 -8.57
N PHE A 46 6.64 -26.49 -8.07
CA PHE A 46 5.68 -25.45 -7.65
C PHE A 46 6.21 -24.57 -6.52
N SER A 47 7.12 -25.07 -5.68
CA SER A 47 7.74 -24.28 -4.62
C SER A 47 8.68 -23.23 -5.17
N ALA A 48 9.46 -23.56 -6.19
CA ALA A 48 10.32 -22.62 -6.89
C ALA A 48 9.50 -21.56 -7.63
N VAL A 49 8.46 -21.97 -8.35
CA VAL A 49 7.58 -21.05 -9.09
C VAL A 49 6.87 -20.06 -8.13
N LYS A 50 6.31 -20.56 -7.02
CA LYS A 50 5.69 -19.68 -6.01
C LYS A 50 6.67 -18.66 -5.42
N ARG A 51 7.91 -19.06 -5.20
CA ARG A 51 8.96 -18.16 -4.70
C ARG A 51 9.29 -17.08 -5.75
N HIS A 52 9.52 -17.43 -6.99
CA HIS A 52 9.83 -16.46 -8.06
C HIS A 52 8.68 -15.47 -8.28
N PHE A 53 7.44 -15.94 -8.19
CA PHE A 53 6.28 -15.07 -8.31
C PHE A 53 6.18 -14.05 -7.16
N ARG A 54 6.43 -14.50 -5.92
CA ARG A 54 6.50 -13.58 -4.76
C ARG A 54 7.62 -12.56 -4.93
N GLU A 55 8.83 -13.01 -5.24
CA GLU A 55 10.00 -12.15 -5.47
C GLU A 55 9.71 -11.10 -6.56
N TRP A 56 8.98 -11.49 -7.60
CA TRP A 56 8.58 -10.55 -8.65
C TRP A 56 7.58 -9.49 -8.11
N LEU A 57 6.56 -9.89 -7.37
CA LEU A 57 5.62 -8.95 -6.77
C LEU A 57 6.31 -8.02 -5.77
N ASP A 58 7.19 -8.56 -4.92
CA ASP A 58 7.97 -7.81 -3.94
C ASP A 58 8.89 -6.78 -4.61
N GLU A 59 9.45 -7.13 -5.77
CA GLU A 59 10.33 -6.24 -6.52
C GLU A 59 9.56 -5.17 -7.30
N TYR A 60 8.44 -5.51 -7.97
CA TYR A 60 7.84 -4.63 -8.98
C TYR A 60 6.53 -3.95 -8.56
N LEU A 61 5.85 -4.40 -7.50
CA LEU A 61 4.59 -3.83 -7.06
C LEU A 61 4.57 -3.50 -5.57
N ASP A 62 5.06 -4.39 -4.72
CA ASP A 62 5.01 -4.22 -3.27
C ASP A 62 5.80 -2.99 -2.81
N HIS A 63 5.21 -2.20 -1.92
CA HIS A 63 5.75 -0.93 -1.40
C HIS A 63 6.11 0.10 -2.49
N ARG A 64 5.44 0.06 -3.65
CA ARG A 64 5.59 1.06 -4.71
C ARG A 64 4.33 1.93 -4.83
N LEU A 65 4.50 3.09 -5.45
CA LEU A 65 3.38 3.85 -5.99
C LEU A 65 3.04 3.32 -7.40
N ALA A 66 1.90 2.66 -7.54
CA ALA A 66 1.38 2.21 -8.83
C ALA A 66 0.77 3.38 -9.60
N VAL A 67 1.27 3.63 -10.80
CA VAL A 67 0.96 4.80 -11.63
C VAL A 67 0.35 4.33 -12.95
N PRO A 68 -0.91 4.71 -13.26
CA PRO A 68 -1.57 4.35 -14.51
C PRO A 68 -1.07 5.23 -15.66
N THR A 69 -0.11 4.73 -16.46
CA THR A 69 0.60 5.55 -17.47
C THR A 69 -0.25 5.95 -18.67
N LEU A 70 -1.40 5.33 -18.87
CA LEU A 70 -2.35 5.70 -19.93
C LEU A 70 -3.46 6.66 -19.46
N SER A 71 -3.42 7.07 -18.19
CA SER A 71 -4.39 8.05 -17.68
C SER A 71 -4.11 9.46 -18.16
N PRO A 72 -5.13 10.21 -18.64
CA PRO A 72 -4.97 11.61 -19.03
C PRO A 72 -4.69 12.56 -17.86
N ALA A 73 -4.89 12.09 -16.61
CA ALA A 73 -4.61 12.85 -15.39
C ALA A 73 -3.11 12.90 -15.05
N LEU A 74 -2.29 12.03 -15.69
CA LEU A 74 -0.87 11.88 -15.40
C LEU A 74 -0.02 12.70 -16.37
N SER A 75 0.98 13.37 -15.81
CA SER A 75 2.17 13.82 -16.53
C SER A 75 3.39 13.30 -15.80
N TYR A 76 4.34 12.67 -16.49
CA TYR A 76 5.56 12.19 -15.86
C TYR A 76 6.77 12.24 -16.79
N ARG A 77 7.95 12.24 -16.20
CA ARG A 77 9.23 12.09 -16.90
C ARG A 77 10.20 11.26 -16.05
N GLN A 78 11.08 10.54 -16.71
CA GLN A 78 12.22 9.85 -16.10
C GLN A 78 13.50 10.62 -16.42
N GLN A 79 14.29 10.90 -15.40
CA GLN A 79 15.54 11.63 -15.57
C GLN A 79 16.53 11.27 -14.47
N GLY A 80 17.71 10.78 -14.80
CA GLY A 80 18.78 10.51 -13.83
C GLY A 80 18.42 9.48 -12.75
N GLY A 81 17.63 8.43 -13.10
CA GLY A 81 17.17 7.42 -12.14
C GLY A 81 16.03 7.86 -11.23
N GLN A 82 15.45 9.04 -11.51
CA GLN A 82 14.31 9.60 -10.79
C GLN A 82 13.07 9.64 -11.69
N ILE A 83 11.91 9.36 -11.10
CA ILE A 83 10.60 9.65 -11.66
C ILE A 83 10.11 10.97 -11.08
N HIS A 84 9.74 11.89 -11.99
CA HIS A 84 9.01 13.11 -11.63
C HIS A 84 7.62 12.98 -12.20
N LEU A 85 6.60 13.07 -11.37
CA LEU A 85 5.21 12.98 -11.82
C LEU A 85 4.35 14.11 -11.24
N THR A 86 3.30 14.43 -11.97
CA THR A 86 2.18 15.27 -11.54
C THR A 86 0.90 14.53 -11.85
N TRP A 87 0.07 14.36 -10.85
CA TRP A 87 -1.25 13.73 -10.93
C TRP A 87 -2.34 14.75 -10.61
N LYS A 88 -3.31 14.89 -11.51
CA LYS A 88 -4.48 15.78 -11.34
C LYS A 88 -5.70 14.94 -10.98
N SER A 89 -6.16 15.04 -9.75
CA SER A 89 -7.33 14.33 -9.25
C SER A 89 -8.44 15.27 -8.81
N ALA A 90 -9.62 14.73 -8.53
CA ALA A 90 -10.75 15.51 -8.00
C ALA A 90 -10.45 16.14 -6.62
N VAL A 91 -9.53 15.56 -5.85
CA VAL A 91 -9.13 16.06 -4.52
C VAL A 91 -7.97 17.03 -4.54
N GLY A 92 -7.38 17.29 -5.72
CA GLY A 92 -6.28 18.23 -5.92
C GLY A 92 -5.11 17.63 -6.69
N VAL A 93 -4.03 18.40 -6.78
CA VAL A 93 -2.81 18.02 -7.49
C VAL A 93 -1.83 17.34 -6.54
N ILE A 94 -1.28 16.21 -6.98
CA ILE A 94 -0.21 15.48 -6.30
C ILE A 94 1.02 15.53 -7.18
N GLU A 95 2.17 15.90 -6.60
CA GLU A 95 3.44 15.89 -7.30
C GLU A 95 4.44 15.02 -6.53
N MET A 96 5.22 14.23 -7.24
CA MET A 96 6.24 13.40 -6.60
C MET A 96 7.53 13.39 -7.42
N SER A 97 8.64 13.39 -6.71
CA SER A 97 9.96 13.02 -7.22
C SER A 97 10.52 11.92 -6.35
N ALA A 98 10.83 10.78 -6.96
CA ALA A 98 11.32 9.61 -6.23
C ALA A 98 12.19 8.74 -7.14
N PRO A 99 13.08 7.90 -6.57
CA PRO A 99 13.81 6.89 -7.33
C PRO A 99 12.87 5.97 -8.10
N GLU A 100 13.29 5.53 -9.29
CA GLU A 100 12.49 4.66 -10.18
C GLU A 100 11.97 3.41 -9.46
N GLN A 101 12.77 2.85 -8.55
CA GLN A 101 12.38 1.68 -7.76
C GLN A 101 11.24 1.92 -6.76
N ALA A 102 10.85 3.17 -6.52
CA ALA A 102 9.71 3.51 -5.67
C ALA A 102 8.38 3.61 -6.44
N VAL A 103 8.42 3.47 -7.78
CA VAL A 103 7.27 3.65 -8.65
C VAL A 103 7.07 2.41 -9.54
N ALA A 104 5.82 1.96 -9.67
CA ALA A 104 5.41 0.98 -10.66
C ALA A 104 4.64 1.68 -11.78
N LEU A 105 5.29 1.88 -12.93
CA LEU A 105 4.67 2.44 -14.13
C LEU A 105 3.88 1.35 -14.85
N ILE A 106 2.56 1.37 -14.74
CA ILE A 106 1.69 0.32 -15.28
C ILE A 106 0.94 0.86 -16.48
N PRO A 107 1.00 0.21 -17.67
CA PRO A 107 0.39 0.69 -18.91
C PRO A 107 -1.13 0.43 -18.96
N VAL A 108 -1.85 1.06 -18.04
CA VAL A 108 -3.31 1.02 -17.90
C VAL A 108 -3.86 2.43 -17.72
N SER A 109 -5.17 2.62 -17.91
CA SER A 109 -5.85 3.91 -17.69
C SER A 109 -6.19 4.14 -16.21
N GLU A 110 -6.37 3.07 -15.45
CA GLU A 110 -6.71 3.07 -14.01
C GLU A 110 -6.12 1.84 -13.33
N ILE A 111 -5.80 1.96 -12.04
CA ILE A 111 -5.27 0.86 -11.23
C ILE A 111 -6.43 0.15 -10.55
N THR A 112 -6.70 -1.06 -10.99
CA THR A 112 -7.67 -1.99 -10.39
C THR A 112 -7.05 -3.38 -10.33
N PRO A 113 -7.57 -4.29 -9.48
CA PRO A 113 -7.13 -5.69 -9.50
C PRO A 113 -7.14 -6.26 -10.93
N GLN A 114 -8.23 -6.04 -11.66
CA GLN A 114 -8.41 -6.58 -13.00
C GLN A 114 -7.46 -5.98 -14.04
N SER A 115 -7.22 -4.65 -13.99
CA SER A 115 -6.32 -3.99 -14.96
C SER A 115 -4.86 -4.41 -14.78
N CYS A 116 -4.43 -4.72 -13.56
CA CYS A 116 -3.06 -5.10 -13.25
C CYS A 116 -2.73 -6.56 -13.53
N VAL A 117 -3.72 -7.46 -13.57
CA VAL A 117 -3.51 -8.90 -13.84
C VAL A 117 -2.72 -9.12 -15.13
N ASN A 118 -3.11 -8.49 -16.24
CA ASN A 118 -2.46 -8.66 -17.53
C ASN A 118 -1.01 -8.16 -17.52
N TRP A 119 -0.72 -7.07 -16.83
CA TRP A 119 0.62 -6.54 -16.69
C TRP A 119 1.53 -7.51 -15.94
N VAL A 120 1.05 -8.06 -14.81
CA VAL A 120 1.81 -9.04 -14.03
C VAL A 120 2.00 -10.34 -14.79
N THR A 121 0.91 -10.94 -15.32
CA THR A 121 0.97 -12.24 -16.00
C THR A 121 1.87 -12.21 -17.25
N ASN A 122 1.81 -11.13 -18.02
CA ASN A 122 2.69 -10.96 -19.19
C ASN A 122 4.17 -10.87 -18.79
N ALA A 123 4.48 -10.27 -17.64
CA ALA A 123 5.85 -10.19 -17.17
C ALA A 123 6.36 -11.51 -16.61
N VAL A 124 5.52 -12.24 -15.86
CA VAL A 124 5.98 -13.45 -15.16
C VAL A 124 5.92 -14.71 -16.01
N ILE A 125 5.12 -14.76 -17.10
CA ILE A 125 5.05 -15.95 -17.97
C ILE A 125 6.41 -16.33 -18.56
N ALA A 126 7.23 -15.33 -18.89
CA ALA A 126 8.57 -15.52 -19.43
C ALA A 126 9.57 -16.14 -18.43
N LEU A 127 9.22 -16.14 -17.14
CA LEU A 127 10.04 -16.71 -16.06
C LEU A 127 9.62 -18.14 -15.71
N MET A 128 8.56 -18.66 -16.34
CA MET A 128 8.00 -19.97 -16.05
C MET A 128 8.73 -21.09 -16.81
N PRO A 129 8.75 -22.33 -16.26
CA PRO A 129 9.22 -23.51 -16.99
C PRO A 129 8.43 -23.75 -18.29
N GLU A 130 9.07 -24.39 -19.29
CA GLU A 130 8.46 -24.67 -20.61
C GLU A 130 7.15 -25.48 -20.53
N GLN A 131 6.99 -26.32 -19.51
CA GLN A 131 5.79 -27.12 -19.29
C GLN A 131 4.56 -26.30 -18.88
N VAL A 132 4.77 -25.05 -18.37
CA VAL A 132 3.71 -24.13 -17.99
C VAL A 132 3.18 -23.43 -19.23
N SER A 133 1.93 -23.66 -19.55
CA SER A 133 1.25 -23.09 -20.73
C SER A 133 0.24 -21.99 -20.36
N GLN A 134 -0.12 -21.89 -19.07
CA GLN A 134 -1.11 -20.94 -18.58
C GLN A 134 -0.73 -20.45 -17.18
N ILE A 135 -0.94 -19.15 -16.94
CA ILE A 135 -0.92 -18.53 -15.62
C ILE A 135 -2.29 -17.91 -15.37
N ASP A 136 -2.84 -18.17 -14.19
CA ASP A 136 -4.02 -17.48 -13.68
C ASP A 136 -3.61 -16.69 -12.43
N LEU A 137 -3.94 -15.42 -12.43
CA LEU A 137 -3.72 -14.50 -11.33
C LEU A 137 -5.04 -13.80 -11.02
N GLU A 138 -5.35 -13.73 -9.75
CA GLU A 138 -6.43 -12.92 -9.24
C GLU A 138 -5.93 -12.11 -8.05
N PHE A 139 -6.14 -10.81 -8.06
CA PHE A 139 -5.98 -9.97 -6.90
C PHE A 139 -7.34 -9.76 -6.23
N THR A 140 -7.40 -10.07 -4.95
CA THR A 140 -8.57 -9.85 -4.10
C THR A 140 -8.22 -8.95 -2.92
N THR A 141 -9.22 -8.34 -2.31
CA THR A 141 -9.05 -7.61 -1.06
C THR A 141 -9.56 -8.44 0.11
N GLU A 142 -9.01 -8.17 1.31
CA GLU A 142 -9.52 -8.80 2.53
C GLU A 142 -11.01 -8.52 2.71
N ALA A 143 -11.81 -9.55 3.01
CA ALA A 143 -13.21 -9.38 3.40
C ALA A 143 -13.28 -8.88 4.85
N ILE A 144 -13.37 -7.56 5.05
CA ILE A 144 -13.44 -6.93 6.36
C ILE A 144 -14.89 -6.69 6.75
N PRO A 145 -15.43 -7.38 7.76
CA PRO A 145 -16.83 -7.24 8.19
C PRO A 145 -17.10 -5.97 9.00
N GLY A 146 -16.09 -5.15 9.27
CA GLY A 146 -16.14 -3.95 10.09
C GLY A 146 -15.60 -2.72 9.38
N SER A 147 -15.13 -1.76 10.18
CA SER A 147 -14.54 -0.52 9.69
C SER A 147 -13.11 -0.74 9.20
N TYR A 148 -12.77 -0.10 8.11
CA TYR A 148 -11.42 -0.07 7.55
C TYR A 148 -11.14 1.28 6.90
N TYR A 149 -9.88 1.56 6.68
CA TYR A 149 -9.41 2.77 6.01
C TYR A 149 -8.22 2.47 5.11
N HIS A 150 -8.00 3.35 4.17
CA HIS A 150 -6.84 3.34 3.30
C HIS A 150 -5.90 4.47 3.71
N TYR A 151 -4.63 4.17 3.94
CA TYR A 151 -3.66 5.21 4.23
C TYR A 151 -2.36 4.97 3.48
N THR A 152 -1.66 6.05 3.25
CA THR A 152 -0.34 6.06 2.63
C THR A 152 0.65 6.73 3.57
N HIS A 153 1.90 6.34 3.52
CA HIS A 153 2.97 6.89 4.33
C HIS A 153 4.35 6.57 3.76
N GLY A 154 5.41 6.99 4.46
CA GLY A 154 6.78 6.59 4.22
C GLY A 154 7.59 6.56 5.51
N LEU A 155 8.52 5.61 5.64
CA LEU A 155 9.34 5.39 6.84
C LEU A 155 10.81 5.68 6.54
N LYS A 156 11.23 6.96 6.59
CA LYS A 156 12.59 7.40 6.22
C LYS A 156 13.71 6.66 6.94
N LYS A 157 13.47 6.16 8.16
CA LYS A 157 14.45 5.44 8.98
C LYS A 157 14.46 3.93 8.77
N HIS A 158 13.56 3.41 7.91
CA HIS A 158 13.51 1.99 7.60
C HIS A 158 14.57 1.62 6.55
N HIS A 159 15.17 0.43 6.66
CA HIS A 159 16.19 -0.02 5.70
C HIS A 159 15.60 -0.77 4.50
N GLY A 160 14.34 -1.25 4.58
CA GLY A 160 13.63 -1.93 3.49
C GLY A 160 12.79 -0.97 2.63
N ASN A 161 11.91 -1.53 1.82
CA ASN A 161 11.09 -0.78 0.86
C ASN A 161 10.09 0.18 1.51
N CYS A 162 9.76 0.01 2.79
CA CYS A 162 8.92 0.94 3.55
C CYS A 162 9.49 2.37 3.62
N GLN A 163 10.78 2.57 3.29
CA GLN A 163 11.38 3.91 3.19
C GLN A 163 10.85 4.73 2.01
N ARG A 164 10.15 4.10 1.05
CA ARG A 164 9.55 4.77 -0.10
C ARG A 164 8.41 5.66 0.37
N ILE A 165 8.43 6.94 -0.04
CA ILE A 165 7.56 7.99 0.52
C ILE A 165 6.07 7.77 0.27
N ALA A 166 5.73 6.97 -0.71
CA ALA A 166 4.35 6.76 -1.16
C ALA A 166 4.04 5.25 -1.28
N HIS A 167 4.11 4.53 -0.16
CA HIS A 167 3.51 3.21 -0.05
C HIS A 167 2.33 3.25 0.91
N GLY A 168 1.51 2.21 0.95
CA GLY A 168 0.31 2.28 1.79
C GLY A 168 -0.39 0.95 1.97
N HIS A 169 -1.50 1.01 2.69
CA HIS A 169 -2.22 -0.15 3.17
C HIS A 169 -3.72 0.09 3.16
N ARG A 170 -4.47 -0.97 2.97
CA ARG A 170 -5.87 -1.08 3.31
C ARG A 170 -5.97 -1.84 4.63
N SER A 171 -6.40 -1.17 5.69
CA SER A 171 -6.27 -1.67 7.05
C SER A 171 -7.59 -1.64 7.82
N THR A 172 -7.90 -2.73 8.49
CA THR A 172 -8.95 -2.76 9.50
C THR A 172 -8.48 -2.09 10.79
N ILE A 173 -9.40 -1.80 11.69
CA ILE A 173 -9.11 -1.25 13.01
C ILE A 173 -9.97 -1.95 14.06
N GLY A 174 -9.42 -2.17 15.24
CA GLY A 174 -10.15 -2.67 16.40
C GLY A 174 -10.01 -1.70 17.57
N ILE A 175 -11.14 -1.24 18.13
CA ILE A 175 -11.16 -0.36 19.30
C ILE A 175 -12.07 -0.98 20.36
N TRP A 176 -11.55 -1.12 21.58
CA TRP A 176 -12.32 -1.55 22.75
C TRP A 176 -12.38 -0.42 23.77
N HIS A 177 -13.57 -0.18 24.29
CA HIS A 177 -13.89 0.81 25.30
C HIS A 177 -14.48 0.08 26.52
N ASN A 178 -13.78 0.13 27.65
CA ASN A 178 -14.15 -0.59 28.89
C ASN A 178 -14.34 -2.11 28.68
N GLY A 179 -13.48 -2.71 27.86
CA GLY A 179 -13.49 -4.14 27.57
C GLY A 179 -14.41 -4.58 26.43
N GLU A 180 -15.32 -3.71 25.97
CA GLU A 180 -16.23 -4.01 24.87
C GLU A 180 -15.76 -3.40 23.55
N LYS A 181 -15.92 -4.14 22.46
CA LYS A 181 -15.61 -3.64 21.11
C LYS A 181 -16.54 -2.48 20.75
N SER A 182 -15.99 -1.40 20.21
CA SER A 182 -16.73 -0.18 19.89
C SER A 182 -16.75 0.09 18.36
N PRO A 183 -17.71 -0.49 17.63
CA PRO A 183 -17.84 -0.23 16.18
C PRO A 183 -18.03 1.25 15.84
N GLN A 184 -18.63 2.02 16.75
CA GLN A 184 -18.81 3.45 16.55
C GLN A 184 -17.49 4.21 16.52
N LEU A 185 -16.57 3.93 17.46
CA LEU A 185 -15.24 4.55 17.47
C LEU A 185 -14.39 4.08 16.28
N GLU A 186 -14.50 2.80 15.92
CA GLU A 186 -13.86 2.24 14.72
C GLU A 186 -14.32 2.98 13.46
N GLN A 187 -15.62 3.17 13.28
CA GLN A 187 -16.20 3.86 12.13
C GLN A 187 -15.79 5.34 12.08
N GLN A 188 -15.83 6.04 13.20
CA GLN A 188 -15.41 7.45 13.29
C GLN A 188 -13.93 7.60 12.89
N TRP A 189 -13.07 6.70 13.38
CA TRP A 189 -11.65 6.74 13.03
C TRP A 189 -11.42 6.42 11.56
N ALA A 190 -12.06 5.37 11.03
CA ALA A 190 -11.93 4.98 9.64
C ALA A 190 -12.41 6.08 8.67
N GLN A 191 -13.48 6.79 9.01
CA GLN A 191 -13.94 7.95 8.23
C GLN A 191 -12.93 9.10 8.25
N GLN A 192 -12.31 9.38 9.41
CA GLN A 192 -11.31 10.43 9.55
C GLN A 192 -10.03 10.11 8.73
N TRP A 193 -9.69 8.84 8.59
CA TRP A 193 -8.47 8.38 7.91
C TRP A 193 -8.72 7.81 6.51
N GLN A 194 -9.88 8.07 5.95
CA GLN A 194 -10.18 7.59 4.60
C GLN A 194 -9.30 8.28 3.54
N ASP A 195 -8.45 7.50 2.87
CA ASP A 195 -7.56 7.95 1.79
C ASP A 195 -6.61 9.09 2.23
N VAL A 196 -6.00 8.97 3.41
CA VAL A 196 -5.09 9.98 3.92
C VAL A 196 -3.62 9.60 3.71
N TYR A 197 -2.79 10.61 3.54
CA TYR A 197 -1.36 10.52 3.70
C TYR A 197 -1.00 10.83 5.15
N ILE A 198 -0.51 9.84 5.90
CA ILE A 198 -0.04 10.04 7.27
C ILE A 198 1.43 10.45 7.19
N ALA A 199 1.71 11.68 7.60
CA ALA A 199 3.03 12.26 7.48
C ALA A 199 3.61 12.69 8.83
N THR A 200 4.91 12.50 8.98
CA THR A 200 5.67 13.08 10.08
C THR A 200 5.82 14.57 9.83
N ARG A 201 5.46 15.39 10.82
CA ARG A 201 5.54 16.86 10.73
C ARG A 201 6.96 17.35 10.43
N GLU A 202 7.97 16.66 10.94
CA GLU A 202 9.39 16.93 10.70
C GLU A 202 9.78 16.86 9.20
N ASP A 203 9.05 16.11 8.39
CA ASP A 203 9.34 15.92 6.97
C ASP A 203 8.77 17.03 6.07
N ILE A 204 8.06 18.01 6.63
CA ILE A 204 7.55 19.17 5.88
C ILE A 204 8.74 20.05 5.47
N GLN A 205 8.97 20.15 4.16
CA GLN A 205 9.99 21.02 3.58
C GLN A 205 9.40 22.37 3.14
N ALA A 206 8.15 22.37 2.69
CA ALA A 206 7.44 23.57 2.29
C ALA A 206 5.93 23.42 2.51
N GLU A 207 5.26 24.55 2.65
CA GLU A 207 3.82 24.64 2.89
C GLU A 207 3.24 25.81 2.09
N THR A 208 2.12 25.55 1.44
CA THR A 208 1.27 26.57 0.82
C THR A 208 -0.07 26.64 1.55
N GLU A 209 -0.98 27.50 1.12
CA GLU A 209 -2.34 27.52 1.64
C GLU A 209 -3.07 26.16 1.44
N GLN A 210 -2.81 25.49 0.31
CA GLN A 210 -3.56 24.31 -0.13
C GLN A 210 -2.78 22.98 -0.02
N ALA A 211 -1.46 22.99 0.09
CA ALA A 211 -0.64 21.79 0.05
C ALA A 211 0.53 21.81 1.03
N TYR A 212 0.94 20.62 1.44
CA TYR A 212 2.23 20.36 2.06
C TYR A 212 3.18 19.73 1.04
N GLN A 213 4.46 20.09 1.12
CA GLN A 213 5.54 19.38 0.46
C GLN A 213 6.36 18.67 1.54
N PHE A 214 6.37 17.35 1.47
CA PHE A 214 7.19 16.48 2.31
C PHE A 214 8.43 16.06 1.55
N GLY A 215 9.53 15.81 2.27
CA GLY A 215 10.71 15.25 1.64
C GLY A 215 11.75 14.79 2.64
N TYR A 216 12.49 13.76 2.23
CA TYR A 216 13.61 13.21 2.98
C TYR A 216 14.55 12.43 2.08
N THR A 217 15.76 12.21 2.58
CA THR A 217 16.74 11.27 2.01
C THR A 217 16.74 9.99 2.84
N ALA A 218 16.71 8.85 2.16
CA ALA A 218 16.82 7.52 2.75
C ALA A 218 17.81 6.67 1.93
N PRO A 219 18.19 5.45 2.34
CA PRO A 219 19.16 4.62 1.61
C PRO A 219 18.87 4.39 0.13
N GLN A 220 17.60 4.39 -0.28
CA GLN A 220 17.21 4.23 -1.68
C GLN A 220 17.29 5.54 -2.50
N GLY A 221 17.47 6.70 -1.88
CA GLY A 221 17.63 8.00 -2.54
C GLY A 221 16.79 9.12 -1.95
N ASP A 222 16.58 10.17 -2.73
CA ASP A 222 15.83 11.36 -2.34
C ASP A 222 14.37 11.23 -2.74
N PHE A 223 13.49 11.59 -1.81
CA PHE A 223 12.05 11.54 -1.97
C PHE A 223 11.44 12.92 -1.69
N VAL A 224 10.58 13.36 -2.57
CA VAL A 224 9.76 14.57 -2.41
C VAL A 224 8.33 14.26 -2.82
N LEU A 225 7.36 14.68 -2.02
CA LEU A 225 5.93 14.48 -2.26
C LEU A 225 5.14 15.73 -1.89
N THR A 226 4.41 16.29 -2.84
CA THR A 226 3.46 17.38 -2.60
C THR A 226 2.05 16.83 -2.60
N MET A 227 1.33 17.07 -1.50
CA MET A 227 -0.03 16.56 -1.27
C MET A 227 -0.99 17.67 -0.86
N PRO A 228 -2.27 17.62 -1.32
CA PRO A 228 -3.30 18.50 -0.80
C PRO A 228 -3.46 18.36 0.72
N LYS A 229 -3.51 19.46 1.47
CA LYS A 229 -3.65 19.47 2.92
C LYS A 229 -4.86 18.68 3.41
N ALA A 230 -5.96 18.74 2.69
CA ALA A 230 -7.20 18.02 3.02
C ALA A 230 -7.03 16.49 3.00
N LYS A 231 -5.95 15.98 2.37
CA LYS A 231 -5.60 14.55 2.31
C LYS A 231 -4.41 14.20 3.19
N CYS A 232 -3.95 15.11 4.06
CA CYS A 232 -2.82 14.86 4.95
C CYS A 232 -3.28 14.76 6.40
N TYR A 233 -2.70 13.80 7.13
CA TYR A 233 -2.81 13.71 8.57
C TYR A 233 -1.41 13.77 9.19
N LEU A 234 -1.15 14.81 10.00
CA LEU A 234 0.18 15.06 10.55
C LEU A 234 0.33 14.46 11.94
N VAL A 235 1.41 13.73 12.14
CA VAL A 235 1.85 13.20 13.45
C VAL A 235 3.25 13.75 13.80
N ASP A 236 3.60 13.69 15.08
CA ASP A 236 4.91 14.18 15.57
C ASP A 236 5.94 13.03 15.70
N THR A 237 5.59 11.84 15.25
CA THR A 237 6.44 10.63 15.31
C THR A 237 6.62 10.04 13.93
N GLU A 238 7.58 9.11 13.78
CA GLU A 238 7.61 8.21 12.60
C GLU A 238 6.28 7.46 12.49
N THR A 239 5.86 7.16 11.27
CA THR A 239 4.56 6.54 10.98
C THR A 239 4.60 5.01 11.02
N THR A 240 5.41 4.42 11.91
CA THR A 240 5.39 2.97 12.15
C THR A 240 4.05 2.54 12.73
N VAL A 241 3.66 1.29 12.53
CA VAL A 241 2.37 0.79 13.02
C VAL A 241 2.25 0.86 14.55
N GLU A 242 3.35 0.76 15.29
CA GLU A 242 3.41 0.94 16.74
C GLU A 242 3.06 2.38 17.14
N ASN A 243 3.66 3.35 16.45
CA ASN A 243 3.38 4.76 16.68
C ASN A 243 1.97 5.14 16.24
N ILE A 244 1.49 4.58 15.13
CA ILE A 244 0.11 4.72 14.67
C ILE A 244 -0.87 4.22 15.74
N ALA A 245 -0.66 3.00 16.27
CA ALA A 245 -1.49 2.45 17.34
C ALA A 245 -1.47 3.33 18.60
N THR A 246 -0.29 3.79 19.00
CA THR A 246 -0.09 4.67 20.16
C THR A 246 -0.74 6.04 19.95
N HIS A 247 -0.66 6.59 18.74
CA HIS A 247 -1.28 7.87 18.40
C HIS A 247 -2.81 7.77 18.49
N ILE A 248 -3.42 6.74 17.86
CA ILE A 248 -4.86 6.51 17.92
C ILE A 248 -5.31 6.37 19.38
N TYR A 249 -4.62 5.54 20.15
CA TYR A 249 -4.88 5.35 21.58
C TYR A 249 -4.81 6.67 22.34
N SER A 250 -3.76 7.47 22.14
CA SER A 250 -3.57 8.74 22.85
C SER A 250 -4.65 9.76 22.56
N VAL A 251 -5.06 9.88 21.28
CA VAL A 251 -6.16 10.77 20.88
C VAL A 251 -7.49 10.32 21.49
N LEU A 252 -7.76 9.02 21.51
CA LEU A 252 -8.97 8.48 22.14
C LEU A 252 -8.94 8.66 23.66
N LYS A 253 -7.78 8.46 24.30
CA LYS A 253 -7.61 8.63 25.75
C LYS A 253 -7.83 10.08 26.20
N GLN A 254 -7.45 11.07 25.39
CA GLN A 254 -7.76 12.48 25.65
C GLN A 254 -9.27 12.76 25.66
N ARG A 255 -10.05 12.06 24.83
CA ARG A 255 -11.51 12.22 24.74
C ARG A 255 -12.28 11.36 25.75
N HIS A 256 -11.67 10.27 26.21
CA HIS A 256 -12.26 9.25 27.09
C HIS A 256 -11.29 8.93 28.25
N ALA A 257 -10.93 9.96 29.06
CA ALA A 257 -9.87 9.88 30.06
C ALA A 257 -10.04 8.73 31.06
N ASP A 258 -11.29 8.49 31.51
CA ASP A 258 -11.63 7.49 32.53
C ASP A 258 -11.87 6.08 31.95
N ALA A 259 -11.93 5.95 30.62
CA ALA A 259 -12.19 4.66 29.99
C ALA A 259 -10.94 3.79 29.95
N ASN A 260 -11.12 2.47 30.13
CA ASN A 260 -10.10 1.49 29.76
C ASN A 260 -10.16 1.30 28.25
N LEU A 261 -9.07 1.64 27.55
CA LEU A 261 -8.99 1.63 26.10
C LEU A 261 -7.98 0.61 25.61
N LYS A 262 -8.33 -0.05 24.51
CA LYS A 262 -7.42 -0.87 23.72
C LYS A 262 -7.64 -0.54 22.24
N VAL A 263 -6.55 -0.26 21.53
CA VAL A 263 -6.52 -0.01 20.09
C VAL A 263 -5.66 -1.08 19.44
N LYS A 264 -6.19 -1.73 18.42
CA LYS A 264 -5.46 -2.62 17.52
C LYS A 264 -5.44 -1.98 16.15
N ALA A 265 -4.30 -1.38 15.79
CA ALA A 265 -4.06 -0.81 14.47
C ALA A 265 -3.40 -1.86 13.58
N TYR A 266 -3.83 -1.89 12.32
CA TYR A 266 -3.29 -2.82 11.34
C TYR A 266 -2.45 -2.09 10.29
N GLU A 267 -1.53 -2.85 9.72
CA GLU A 267 -0.69 -2.45 8.59
C GLU A 267 -0.90 -3.49 7.48
N GLY A 268 -1.95 -3.28 6.67
CA GLY A 268 -2.41 -4.26 5.71
C GLY A 268 -3.06 -5.49 6.36
N PHE A 269 -2.83 -6.64 5.75
CA PHE A 269 -3.49 -7.89 6.09
C PHE A 269 -2.81 -8.61 7.27
N GLY A 270 -3.57 -8.89 8.32
CA GLY A 270 -3.21 -9.85 9.39
C GLY A 270 -2.10 -9.42 10.35
N LYS A 271 -1.44 -8.26 10.15
CA LYS A 271 -0.34 -7.76 10.99
C LYS A 271 -0.63 -6.36 11.54
N GLY A 272 -0.01 -5.98 12.65
CA GLY A 272 -0.22 -4.67 13.25
C GLY A 272 0.29 -4.56 14.68
N ALA A 273 -0.11 -3.48 15.38
CA ALA A 273 0.27 -3.19 16.76
C ALA A 273 -0.94 -2.96 17.67
N ILE A 274 -0.73 -3.15 18.96
CA ILE A 274 -1.73 -2.91 20.00
C ILE A 274 -1.21 -1.88 20.99
N ALA A 275 -2.01 -0.83 21.22
CA ALA A 275 -1.84 0.11 22.33
C ALA A 275 -3.03 -0.02 23.28
N GLN A 276 -2.78 -0.10 24.60
CA GLN A 276 -3.82 -0.29 25.60
C GLN A 276 -3.42 0.24 26.97
N ASP A 277 -4.40 0.48 27.84
CA ASP A 277 -4.18 0.70 29.27
C ASP A 277 -3.46 -0.53 29.88
N ARG A 278 -2.59 -0.29 30.84
CA ARG A 278 -1.84 -1.33 31.59
C ARG A 278 -2.66 -1.90 32.70
#